data_8661c4c61b0b9c0133f2de3e841dbdee
#
_entry.id   8661c4c61b0b9c0133f2de3e841dbdee
#
_cell.length_a   1.000
_cell.length_b   1.000
_cell.length_c   1.000
_cell.angle_alpha   90.00
_cell.angle_beta   90.00
_cell.angle_gamma   90.00
#
_symmetry.space_group_name_H-M   'P 1'
#
loop_
_entity.id
_entity.type
_entity.pdbx_description
1 polymer ?
#
loop_
_entity_poly.entity_id
_entity_poly.type
_entity_poly.pdbx_seq_one_letter_code
_entity_poly.pdbx_strand_id
1 'polypeptide(L)'
;MAGITMDAQGCVLAGKMLSGNTSDQRWNADWVDELTKEFPGNFWLNKCYIADSAMVAKPTIKRIRAAGMHWLGRLSARFSLCGDLKHRAWDRPNRWEVMGPLAETPTAKSATYRYQTFDVIFYDEPARAFVYYSLTLDRKKEHTLQREIARTHPDPALKHQRGMS
;
A
#
# COMPACT_ATOMS: atom_id res chain seq x y z
N MET A 1 9.64 16.31 11.84
CA MET A 1 8.95 15.02 11.63
C MET A 1 9.51 14.01 12.61
N ALA A 2 8.70 13.07 13.14
CA ALA A 2 9.19 12.02 14.02
C ALA A 2 9.03 10.66 13.31
N GLY A 3 10.07 9.85 13.34
CA GLY A 3 10.05 8.45 12.93
C GLY A 3 9.97 7.57 14.17
N ILE A 4 9.03 6.61 14.19
CA ILE A 4 8.82 5.72 15.33
C ILE A 4 8.70 4.29 14.80
N THR A 5 9.37 3.35 15.47
CA THR A 5 9.20 1.92 15.26
C THR A 5 8.51 1.31 16.48
N MET A 6 7.48 0.52 16.22
CA MET A 6 6.71 -0.18 17.24
C MET A 6 6.69 -1.68 16.94
N ASP A 7 6.55 -2.48 17.98
CA ASP A 7 6.30 -3.91 17.84
C ASP A 7 4.82 -4.22 17.53
N ALA A 8 4.48 -5.49 17.39
CA ALA A 8 3.12 -5.94 17.11
C ALA A 8 2.11 -5.67 18.26
N GLN A 9 2.60 -5.40 19.46
CA GLN A 9 1.81 -5.04 20.64
C GLN A 9 1.61 -3.52 20.79
N GLY A 10 2.24 -2.73 19.89
CA GLY A 10 2.19 -1.27 19.93
C GLY A 10 3.23 -0.63 20.88
N CYS A 11 4.16 -1.41 21.43
CA CYS A 11 5.25 -0.87 22.22
C CYS A 11 6.28 -0.17 21.34
N VAL A 12 6.67 1.04 21.69
CA VAL A 12 7.71 1.79 20.98
C VAL A 12 9.06 1.15 21.25
N LEU A 13 9.70 0.64 20.20
CA LEU A 13 11.05 0.07 20.26
C LEU A 13 12.11 1.18 20.13
N ALA A 14 11.92 2.08 19.17
CA ALA A 14 12.86 3.17 18.91
C ALA A 14 12.15 4.34 18.25
N GLY A 15 12.72 5.53 18.35
CA GLY A 15 12.19 6.75 17.73
C GLY A 15 13.29 7.78 17.48
N LYS A 16 13.10 8.59 16.43
CA LYS A 16 14.05 9.65 16.06
C LYS A 16 13.31 10.88 15.55
N MET A 17 13.79 12.04 15.98
CA MET A 17 13.37 13.32 15.40
C MET A 17 14.14 13.57 14.10
N LEU A 18 13.41 13.93 13.06
CA LEU A 18 13.94 14.15 11.73
C LEU A 18 13.74 15.61 11.33
N SER A 19 14.66 16.16 10.54
CA SER A 19 14.44 17.46 9.89
C SER A 19 13.32 17.34 8.86
N GLY A 20 12.58 18.42 8.62
CA GLY A 20 11.47 18.45 7.64
C GLY A 20 11.89 18.17 6.20
N ASN A 21 13.18 18.24 5.88
CA ASN A 21 13.74 18.04 4.55
C ASN A 21 14.29 16.62 4.34
N THR A 22 14.14 15.71 5.31
CA THR A 22 14.63 14.34 5.18
C THR A 22 13.81 13.57 4.16
N SER A 23 14.47 12.97 3.16
CA SER A 23 13.82 12.07 2.22
C SER A 23 13.39 10.78 2.93
N ASP A 24 12.11 10.42 2.82
CA ASP A 24 11.55 9.22 3.45
C ASP A 24 12.26 7.94 2.99
N GLN A 25 12.67 7.85 1.72
CA GLN A 25 13.39 6.70 1.19
C GLN A 25 14.77 6.54 1.82
N ARG A 26 15.52 7.63 1.93
CA ARG A 26 16.84 7.64 2.55
C ARG A 26 16.73 7.33 4.04
N TRP A 27 15.77 7.96 4.70
CA TRP A 27 15.54 7.74 6.11
C TRP A 27 15.23 6.27 6.41
N ASN A 28 14.32 5.64 5.65
CA ASN A 28 13.98 4.22 5.86
C ASN A 28 15.21 3.30 5.76
N ALA A 29 16.12 3.59 4.82
CA ALA A 29 17.33 2.79 4.66
C ALA A 29 18.27 2.95 5.85
N ASP A 30 18.54 4.19 6.27
CA ASP A 30 19.43 4.50 7.39
C ASP A 30 18.83 4.03 8.73
N TRP A 31 17.50 4.06 8.84
CA TRP A 31 16.79 3.61 10.03
C TRP A 31 16.90 2.10 10.26
N VAL A 32 16.85 1.28 9.20
CA VAL A 32 17.09 -0.16 9.33
C VAL A 32 18.48 -0.44 9.87
N ASP A 33 19.51 0.31 9.42
CA ASP A 33 20.87 0.17 9.93
C ASP A 33 20.98 0.58 11.41
N GLU A 34 20.28 1.64 11.83
CA GLU A 34 20.24 2.07 13.24
C GLU A 34 19.56 1.03 14.12
N LEU A 35 18.38 0.54 13.72
CA LEU A 35 17.65 -0.50 14.45
C LEU A 35 18.46 -1.78 14.64
N THR A 36 19.20 -2.21 13.62
CA THR A 36 20.01 -3.42 13.69
C THR A 36 21.25 -3.27 14.59
N LYS A 37 21.74 -2.04 14.77
CA LYS A 37 22.81 -1.74 15.74
C LYS A 37 22.29 -1.68 17.18
N GLU A 38 21.11 -1.10 17.37
CA GLU A 38 20.51 -0.94 18.70
C GLU A 38 20.05 -2.28 19.28
N PHE A 39 19.54 -3.16 18.43
CA PHE A 39 19.11 -4.51 18.81
C PHE A 39 19.92 -5.56 18.03
N PRO A 40 21.14 -5.88 18.48
CA PRO A 40 22.04 -6.77 17.75
C PRO A 40 21.65 -8.25 17.85
N GLY A 41 22.37 -9.08 17.10
CA GLY A 41 22.22 -10.53 17.10
C GLY A 41 20.96 -10.99 16.37
N ASN A 42 20.29 -12.00 16.90
CA ASN A 42 19.14 -12.65 16.26
C ASN A 42 17.79 -11.95 16.54
N PHE A 43 17.81 -10.75 17.15
CA PHE A 43 16.57 -10.05 17.51
C PHE A 43 15.63 -9.86 16.32
N TRP A 44 16.18 -9.53 15.14
CA TRP A 44 15.43 -9.26 13.93
C TRP A 44 15.14 -10.50 13.08
N LEU A 45 15.75 -11.63 13.37
CA LEU A 45 15.61 -12.84 12.58
C LEU A 45 14.14 -13.25 12.47
N ASN A 46 13.67 -13.46 11.23
CA ASN A 46 12.29 -13.82 10.89
C ASN A 46 11.20 -12.79 11.29
N LYS A 47 11.58 -11.60 11.76
CA LYS A 47 10.61 -10.51 11.95
C LYS A 47 10.21 -9.88 10.61
N CYS A 48 9.02 -9.32 10.55
CA CYS A 48 8.54 -8.60 9.36
C CYS A 48 8.61 -7.10 9.61
N TYR A 49 9.41 -6.40 8.81
CA TYR A 49 9.45 -4.95 8.78
C TYR A 49 8.30 -4.44 7.91
N ILE A 50 7.39 -3.68 8.53
CA ILE A 50 6.19 -3.16 7.86
C ILE A 50 6.30 -1.64 7.78
N ALA A 51 6.22 -1.09 6.57
CA ALA A 51 6.20 0.36 6.37
C ALA A 51 5.43 0.72 5.08
N ASP A 52 5.29 2.01 4.83
CA ASP A 52 4.61 2.54 3.67
C ASP A 52 5.40 2.35 2.36
N SER A 53 4.92 2.97 1.27
CA SER A 53 5.53 2.84 -0.04
C SER A 53 6.94 3.45 -0.16
N ALA A 54 7.33 4.35 0.74
CA ALA A 54 8.67 4.96 0.73
C ALA A 54 9.77 3.95 1.11
N MET A 55 9.43 2.94 1.93
CA MET A 55 10.32 1.84 2.27
C MET A 55 10.66 0.97 1.05
N VAL A 56 9.76 0.89 0.05
CA VAL A 56 9.91 -0.01 -1.11
C VAL A 56 10.96 0.55 -2.09
N ALA A 57 12.22 0.56 -1.64
CA ALA A 57 13.38 0.97 -2.40
C ALA A 57 14.47 -0.11 -2.31
N LYS A 58 15.22 -0.32 -3.41
CA LYS A 58 16.23 -1.39 -3.48
C LYS A 58 17.24 -1.36 -2.33
N PRO A 59 17.80 -0.20 -1.91
CA PRO A 59 18.73 -0.14 -0.78
C PRO A 59 18.11 -0.60 0.54
N THR A 60 16.87 -0.16 0.81
CA THR A 60 16.16 -0.49 2.05
C THR A 60 15.85 -1.99 2.12
N ILE A 61 15.31 -2.56 1.04
CA ILE A 61 14.97 -3.99 0.98
C ILE A 61 16.22 -4.85 1.16
N LYS A 62 17.36 -4.48 0.54
CA LYS A 62 18.63 -5.19 0.74
C LYS A 62 19.08 -5.19 2.20
N ARG A 63 18.98 -4.06 2.91
CA ARG A 63 19.33 -3.97 4.33
C ARG A 63 18.42 -4.80 5.22
N ILE A 64 17.11 -4.75 4.99
CA ILE A 64 16.13 -5.57 5.70
C ILE A 64 16.46 -7.06 5.54
N ARG A 65 16.73 -7.49 4.32
CA ARG A 65 17.09 -8.90 4.03
C ARG A 65 18.43 -9.30 4.65
N ALA A 66 19.43 -8.43 4.58
CA ALA A 66 20.73 -8.67 5.20
C ALA A 66 20.63 -8.84 6.73
N ALA A 67 19.66 -8.19 7.36
CA ALA A 67 19.36 -8.36 8.78
C ALA A 67 18.52 -9.61 9.10
N GLY A 68 18.20 -10.45 8.12
CA GLY A 68 17.38 -11.66 8.30
C GLY A 68 15.89 -11.39 8.49
N MET A 69 15.44 -10.18 8.17
CA MET A 69 14.03 -9.79 8.24
C MET A 69 13.27 -10.09 6.95
N HIS A 70 11.98 -10.25 7.08
CA HIS A 70 11.02 -10.11 5.99
C HIS A 70 10.56 -8.65 5.87
N TRP A 71 9.89 -8.32 4.78
CA TRP A 71 9.32 -6.99 4.60
C TRP A 71 7.90 -7.05 4.03
N LEU A 72 7.08 -6.07 4.40
CA LEU A 72 5.76 -5.85 3.85
C LEU A 72 5.57 -4.35 3.61
N GLY A 73 5.27 -3.97 2.38
CA GLY A 73 5.08 -2.58 2.01
C GLY A 73 4.13 -2.41 0.83
N ARG A 74 3.58 -1.23 0.70
CA ARG A 74 2.70 -0.90 -0.41
C ARG A 74 3.53 -0.59 -1.66
N LEU A 75 3.31 -1.32 -2.74
CA LEU A 75 3.93 -1.01 -4.03
C LEU A 75 3.35 0.31 -4.59
N SER A 76 4.22 1.28 -4.84
CA SER A 76 3.82 2.55 -5.44
C SER A 76 3.36 2.36 -6.90
N ALA A 77 2.38 3.15 -7.32
CA ALA A 77 1.91 3.17 -8.72
C ALA A 77 3.00 3.62 -9.73
N ARG A 78 4.12 4.14 -9.25
CA ARG A 78 5.28 4.49 -10.10
C ARG A 78 6.01 3.26 -10.67
N PHE A 79 5.84 2.09 -10.05
CA PHE A 79 6.42 0.85 -10.56
C PHE A 79 5.52 0.28 -11.65
N SER A 80 6.07 -0.03 -12.83
CA SER A 80 5.34 -0.72 -13.92
C SER A 80 4.70 -2.01 -13.43
N LEU A 81 5.40 -2.76 -12.58
CA LEU A 81 4.89 -3.98 -11.96
C LEU A 81 3.53 -3.77 -11.27
N CYS A 82 3.26 -2.58 -10.69
CA CYS A 82 1.97 -2.28 -10.07
C CYS A 82 0.82 -2.30 -11.10
N GLY A 83 1.04 -1.71 -12.28
CA GLY A 83 0.10 -1.74 -13.40
C GLY A 83 -0.08 -3.15 -13.95
N ASP A 84 1.02 -3.83 -14.23
CA ASP A 84 1.03 -5.18 -14.79
C ASP A 84 0.27 -6.19 -13.90
N LEU A 85 0.49 -6.13 -12.59
CA LEU A 85 -0.21 -7.01 -11.64
C LEU A 85 -1.71 -6.73 -11.59
N LYS A 86 -2.12 -5.45 -11.67
CA LYS A 86 -3.54 -5.10 -11.73
C LYS A 86 -4.19 -5.66 -12.99
N HIS A 87 -3.57 -5.50 -14.17
CA HIS A 87 -4.09 -6.08 -15.42
C HIS A 87 -4.17 -7.60 -15.31
N ARG A 88 -3.11 -8.28 -14.88
CA ARG A 88 -3.11 -9.73 -14.68
C ARG A 88 -4.19 -10.22 -13.71
N ALA A 89 -4.52 -9.43 -12.69
CA ALA A 89 -5.59 -9.77 -11.75
C ALA A 89 -6.98 -9.66 -12.41
N TRP A 90 -7.20 -8.65 -13.25
CA TRP A 90 -8.45 -8.48 -14.00
C TRP A 90 -8.63 -9.54 -15.10
N ASP A 91 -7.56 -9.98 -15.74
CA ASP A 91 -7.58 -11.06 -16.74
C ASP A 91 -7.92 -12.43 -16.12
N ARG A 92 -7.95 -12.53 -14.80
CA ARG A 92 -8.23 -13.77 -14.06
C ARG A 92 -9.38 -13.61 -13.05
N PRO A 93 -10.60 -13.29 -13.49
CA PRO A 93 -11.71 -12.95 -12.60
C PRO A 93 -12.09 -14.06 -11.62
N ASN A 94 -11.86 -15.32 -11.98
CA ASN A 94 -12.18 -16.49 -11.15
C ASN A 94 -11.12 -16.81 -10.08
N ARG A 95 -10.04 -16.02 -9.99
CA ARG A 95 -8.96 -16.23 -9.02
C ARG A 95 -9.03 -15.29 -7.81
N TRP A 96 -10.07 -14.49 -7.71
CA TRP A 96 -10.27 -13.61 -6.56
C TRP A 96 -10.72 -14.40 -5.34
N GLU A 97 -9.89 -14.36 -4.30
CA GLU A 97 -10.19 -14.90 -2.98
C GLU A 97 -10.86 -13.85 -2.12
N VAL A 98 -11.86 -14.26 -1.34
CA VAL A 98 -12.59 -13.34 -0.44
C VAL A 98 -11.82 -13.19 0.85
N MET A 99 -11.44 -11.95 1.19
CA MET A 99 -10.84 -11.62 2.47
C MET A 99 -11.90 -11.23 3.51
N GLY A 100 -13.03 -10.72 3.06
CA GLY A 100 -14.07 -10.18 3.94
C GLY A 100 -13.83 -8.71 4.35
N PRO A 101 -14.53 -8.24 5.37
CA PRO A 101 -14.35 -6.89 5.92
C PRO A 101 -13.10 -6.83 6.80
N LEU A 102 -12.39 -5.70 6.74
CA LEU A 102 -11.19 -5.44 7.58
C LEU A 102 -11.51 -4.62 8.85
N ALA A 103 -12.77 -4.24 9.07
CA ALA A 103 -13.18 -3.53 10.28
C ALA A 103 -13.21 -4.48 11.48
N GLU A 104 -12.77 -4.01 12.66
CA GLU A 104 -12.83 -4.78 13.91
C GLU A 104 -14.26 -5.20 14.26
N THR A 105 -15.22 -4.29 14.03
CA THR A 105 -16.67 -4.56 14.18
C THR A 105 -17.38 -4.39 12.84
N PRO A 106 -17.45 -5.45 12.01
CA PRO A 106 -18.07 -5.35 10.71
C PRO A 106 -19.56 -5.07 10.77
N THR A 107 -20.03 -4.17 9.94
CA THR A 107 -21.44 -3.86 9.70
C THR A 107 -21.82 -4.20 8.28
N ALA A 108 -23.11 -4.20 7.95
CA ALA A 108 -23.58 -4.41 6.58
C ALA A 108 -23.02 -3.36 5.57
N LYS A 109 -22.55 -2.21 6.08
CA LYS A 109 -21.93 -1.14 5.26
C LYS A 109 -20.40 -1.24 5.19
N SER A 110 -19.78 -2.16 5.91
CA SER A 110 -18.34 -2.34 5.91
C SER A 110 -17.86 -2.78 4.52
N ALA A 111 -16.76 -2.19 4.07
CA ALA A 111 -16.16 -2.56 2.80
C ALA A 111 -15.63 -3.99 2.87
N THR A 112 -16.02 -4.81 1.90
CA THR A 112 -15.46 -6.15 1.71
C THR A 112 -14.34 -6.11 0.70
N TYR A 113 -13.33 -6.92 0.93
CA TYR A 113 -12.14 -7.00 0.11
C TYR A 113 -11.99 -8.38 -0.50
N ARG A 114 -11.42 -8.41 -1.69
CA ARG A 114 -10.93 -9.60 -2.38
C ARG A 114 -9.47 -9.39 -2.70
N TYR A 115 -8.73 -10.47 -2.87
CA TYR A 115 -7.32 -10.38 -3.23
C TYR A 115 -6.93 -11.51 -4.21
N GLN A 116 -5.84 -11.28 -4.93
CA GLN A 116 -5.10 -12.30 -5.66
C GLN A 116 -3.63 -12.21 -5.28
N THR A 117 -2.94 -13.33 -5.29
CA THR A 117 -1.50 -13.41 -5.02
C THR A 117 -0.73 -13.72 -6.29
N PHE A 118 0.46 -13.16 -6.38
CA PHE A 118 1.39 -13.37 -7.48
C PHE A 118 2.80 -13.53 -6.94
N ASP A 119 3.46 -14.62 -7.31
CA ASP A 119 4.89 -14.72 -7.09
C ASP A 119 5.60 -13.92 -8.19
N VAL A 120 6.51 -13.05 -7.78
CA VAL A 120 7.21 -12.09 -8.64
C VAL A 120 8.69 -12.05 -8.28
N ILE A 121 9.50 -11.59 -9.22
CA ILE A 121 10.86 -11.17 -8.91
C ILE A 121 10.85 -9.66 -8.76
N PHE A 122 11.28 -9.16 -7.61
CA PHE A 122 11.33 -7.74 -7.33
C PHE A 122 12.70 -7.37 -6.77
N TYR A 123 13.41 -6.48 -7.47
CA TYR A 123 14.80 -6.13 -7.20
C TYR A 123 15.75 -7.34 -7.15
N ASP A 124 15.58 -8.25 -8.11
CA ASP A 124 16.36 -9.49 -8.29
C ASP A 124 16.11 -10.55 -7.20
N GLU A 125 15.07 -10.38 -6.38
CA GLU A 125 14.71 -11.30 -5.31
C GLU A 125 13.28 -11.83 -5.44
N PRO A 126 13.01 -13.09 -5.03
CA PRO A 126 11.65 -13.60 -4.95
C PRO A 126 10.80 -12.80 -3.95
N ALA A 127 9.62 -12.41 -4.38
CA ALA A 127 8.64 -11.71 -3.55
C ALA A 127 7.24 -12.18 -3.87
N ARG A 128 6.32 -12.03 -2.92
CA ARG A 128 4.89 -12.28 -3.12
C ARG A 128 4.15 -10.96 -3.13
N ALA A 129 3.44 -10.69 -4.22
CA ALA A 129 2.60 -9.51 -4.38
C ALA A 129 1.13 -9.87 -4.12
N PHE A 130 0.42 -8.98 -3.44
CA PHE A 130 -1.01 -9.07 -3.20
C PHE A 130 -1.70 -7.93 -3.95
N VAL A 131 -2.65 -8.25 -4.80
CA VAL A 131 -3.53 -7.28 -5.45
C VAL A 131 -4.87 -7.31 -4.75
N TYR A 132 -5.26 -6.18 -4.15
CA TYR A 132 -6.53 -6.05 -3.45
C TYR A 132 -7.57 -5.32 -4.31
N TYR A 133 -8.81 -5.77 -4.20
CA TYR A 133 -9.95 -5.15 -4.83
C TYR A 133 -11.08 -4.97 -3.80
N SER A 134 -11.73 -3.82 -3.82
CA SER A 134 -12.92 -3.54 -3.01
C SER A 134 -14.02 -2.94 -3.86
N LEU A 135 -15.11 -3.66 -4.00
CA LEU A 135 -16.29 -3.23 -4.73
C LEU A 135 -16.88 -1.91 -4.19
N THR A 136 -16.82 -1.72 -2.87
CA THR A 136 -17.33 -0.51 -2.22
C THR A 136 -16.51 0.72 -2.59
N LEU A 137 -15.18 0.58 -2.65
CA LEU A 137 -14.29 1.68 -3.05
C LEU A 137 -14.41 1.98 -4.54
N ASP A 138 -14.61 0.95 -5.35
CA ASP A 138 -14.78 1.07 -6.79
C ASP A 138 -16.04 1.86 -7.15
N ARG A 139 -17.17 1.50 -6.56
CA ARG A 139 -18.43 2.25 -6.71
C ARG A 139 -18.30 3.72 -6.29
N LYS A 140 -17.56 4.03 -5.23
CA LYS A 140 -17.31 5.41 -4.82
C LYS A 140 -16.49 6.17 -5.86
N LYS A 141 -15.48 5.53 -6.43
CA LYS A 141 -14.66 6.13 -7.50
C LYS A 141 -15.46 6.35 -8.78
N GLU A 142 -16.27 5.36 -9.18
CA GLU A 142 -17.15 5.46 -10.33
C GLU A 142 -18.12 6.65 -10.20
N HIS A 143 -18.78 6.78 -9.06
CA HIS A 143 -19.67 7.91 -8.78
C HIS A 143 -18.92 9.25 -8.83
N THR A 144 -17.69 9.31 -8.31
CA THR A 144 -16.87 10.52 -8.39
C THR A 144 -16.51 10.85 -9.83
N LEU A 145 -16.09 9.85 -10.62
CA LEU A 145 -15.76 10.01 -12.02
C LEU A 145 -16.96 10.47 -12.84
N GLN A 146 -18.13 9.87 -12.63
CA GLN A 146 -19.39 10.30 -13.30
C GLN A 146 -19.73 11.76 -12.99
N ARG A 147 -19.55 12.20 -11.73
CA ARG A 147 -19.75 13.60 -11.37
C ARG A 147 -18.73 14.52 -12.05
N GLU A 148 -17.49 14.13 -12.18
CA GLU A 148 -16.47 14.90 -12.89
C GLU A 148 -16.76 14.98 -14.39
N ILE A 149 -17.16 13.89 -15.03
CA ILE A 149 -17.57 13.84 -16.44
C ILE A 149 -18.76 14.78 -16.66
N ALA A 150 -19.81 14.69 -15.84
CA ALA A 150 -20.97 15.55 -15.94
C ALA A 150 -20.65 17.04 -15.76
N ARG A 151 -19.61 17.35 -14.97
CA ARG A 151 -19.14 18.73 -14.76
C ARG A 151 -18.32 19.24 -15.93
N THR A 152 -17.49 18.39 -16.53
CA THR A 152 -16.56 18.77 -17.61
C THR A 152 -17.22 18.70 -18.98
N HIS A 153 -18.17 17.77 -19.16
CA HIS A 153 -18.95 17.60 -20.40
C HIS A 153 -20.45 17.65 -20.04
N PRO A 154 -21.00 18.83 -19.71
CA PRO A 154 -22.40 18.95 -19.39
C PRO A 154 -23.21 18.62 -20.66
N ASP A 155 -24.13 17.65 -20.55
CA ASP A 155 -25.04 17.29 -21.65
C ASP A 155 -25.81 18.54 -22.11
N PRO A 156 -25.70 18.94 -23.39
CA PRO A 156 -26.40 20.12 -23.92
C PRO A 156 -27.93 20.04 -23.74
N ALA A 157 -28.50 18.83 -23.70
CA ALA A 157 -29.93 18.62 -23.51
C ALA A 157 -30.45 19.05 -22.12
N LEU A 158 -29.58 18.97 -21.06
CA LEU A 158 -29.95 19.38 -19.70
C LEU A 158 -29.92 20.91 -19.48
N LYS A 159 -29.25 21.67 -20.36
CA LYS A 159 -29.24 23.15 -20.29
C LYS A 159 -30.57 23.78 -20.71
N HIS A 160 -31.35 23.15 -21.58
CA HIS A 160 -32.62 23.68 -22.02
C HIS A 160 -33.74 23.58 -20.97
N GLN A 161 -33.68 22.67 -20.02
CA GLN A 161 -34.72 22.54 -18.98
C GLN A 161 -34.59 23.53 -17.82
N ARG A 162 -33.42 24.15 -17.62
CA ARG A 162 -33.21 25.14 -16.54
C ARG A 162 -33.48 26.61 -16.94
N GLY A 163 -33.78 26.86 -18.18
CA GLY A 163 -34.06 28.19 -18.71
C GLY A 163 -35.56 28.53 -18.89
N MET A 164 -36.46 27.62 -18.43
CA MET A 164 -37.92 27.82 -18.54
C MET A 164 -38.59 27.75 -17.17
N SER A 165 -38.11 28.57 -16.23
CA SER A 165 -38.81 28.84 -14.94
C SER A 165 -38.69 30.32 -14.64
#